data_0221d1c18a620854759e0581097a6819
#
_entry.id   0221d1c18a620854759e0581097a6819
#
_cell.length_a   1.000
_cell.length_b   1.000
_cell.length_c   1.000
_cell.angle_alpha   90.00
_cell.angle_beta   90.00
_cell.angle_gamma   90.00
#
_symmetry.space_group_name_H-M   'P 1'
#
loop_
_entity.id
_entity.type
_entity.pdbx_description
1 polymer ?
#
loop_
_entity_poly.entity_id
_entity_poly.type
_entity_poly.pdbx_seq_one_letter_code
_entity_poly.pdbx_strand_id
1 'polypeptide(L)'
;MKFVVTGGIGFIGSNIVKHLLTQNHEVTVVDDFSRGRLENLAGFEEQVDLQKLDILDFDTLKDVINDSDGIFHQAALTSVPESFIQKEKYHSVNVVGTENIFKLAKEFSIKVVYASSSSVYGNTISVPIMEDLERKPINPYGITKLDDEILAAKYHDLGVSIIGLRYFNVYGIGQTNDYAGVITKFYENIQANTYPIIFGDGLQTRDFVSVEDVANANLLAMQSNTDFTHLNIGTGIMTSIQELANLMIKLSGKSLEIKFDELPQGDIKESQSDVSLAKKLIKWSHETSLEDGLKNSFF
;
A
#
# COMPACT_ATOMS: atom_id res chain seq x y z
N MET A 1 -3.52 17.67 15.27
CA MET A 1 -3.18 18.05 13.89
C MET A 1 -4.32 17.58 13.00
N LYS A 2 -4.53 18.25 11.87
CA LYS A 2 -5.58 17.94 10.89
C LYS A 2 -4.92 17.33 9.64
N PHE A 3 -5.29 16.12 9.31
CA PHE A 3 -4.72 15.40 8.16
C PHE A 3 -5.77 15.10 7.09
N VAL A 4 -5.36 15.13 5.83
CA VAL A 4 -6.16 14.60 4.72
C VAL A 4 -5.64 13.22 4.35
N VAL A 5 -6.52 12.23 4.23
CA VAL A 5 -6.21 10.89 3.73
C VAL A 5 -6.99 10.64 2.45
N THR A 6 -6.33 10.66 1.29
CA THR A 6 -6.98 10.29 0.03
C THR A 6 -6.99 8.76 -0.12
N GLY A 7 -8.05 8.21 -0.70
CA GLY A 7 -8.26 6.75 -0.69
C GLY A 7 -8.53 6.20 0.72
N GLY A 8 -9.10 7.06 1.60
CA GLY A 8 -9.19 6.78 3.03
C GLY A 8 -10.24 5.75 3.44
N ILE A 9 -11.13 5.31 2.54
CA ILE A 9 -11.98 4.13 2.76
C ILE A 9 -11.48 2.88 2.01
N GLY A 10 -10.31 2.98 1.35
CA GLY A 10 -9.58 1.83 0.79
C GLY A 10 -8.91 0.98 1.88
N PHE A 11 -8.27 -0.12 1.48
CA PHE A 11 -7.60 -1.06 2.37
C PHE A 11 -6.55 -0.38 3.27
N ILE A 12 -5.51 0.21 2.68
CA ILE A 12 -4.42 0.84 3.45
C ILE A 12 -4.89 2.15 4.07
N GLY A 13 -5.60 3.00 3.29
CA GLY A 13 -6.06 4.31 3.74
C GLY A 13 -6.92 4.24 5.00
N SER A 14 -7.86 3.29 5.09
CA SER A 14 -8.73 3.14 6.27
C SER A 14 -7.95 2.75 7.55
N ASN A 15 -6.89 1.96 7.41
CA ASN A 15 -6.03 1.61 8.54
C ASN A 15 -5.17 2.82 8.98
N ILE A 16 -4.71 3.67 8.04
CA ILE A 16 -4.07 4.95 8.37
C ILE A 16 -5.05 5.86 9.10
N VAL A 17 -6.28 6.02 8.59
CA VAL A 17 -7.34 6.81 9.24
C VAL A 17 -7.57 6.36 10.68
N LYS A 18 -7.79 5.07 10.92
CA LYS A 18 -7.98 4.51 12.26
C LYS A 18 -6.77 4.79 13.16
N HIS A 19 -5.56 4.59 12.64
CA HIS A 19 -4.34 4.84 13.40
C HIS A 19 -4.22 6.31 13.80
N LEU A 20 -4.52 7.26 12.90
CA LEU A 20 -4.52 8.70 13.19
C LEU A 20 -5.56 9.08 14.26
N LEU A 21 -6.78 8.55 14.17
CA LEU A 21 -7.83 8.81 15.15
C LEU A 21 -7.46 8.30 16.55
N THR A 22 -6.81 7.13 16.66
CA THR A 22 -6.31 6.65 17.97
C THR A 22 -5.23 7.54 18.59
N GLN A 23 -4.55 8.35 17.77
CA GLN A 23 -3.58 9.36 18.20
C GLN A 23 -4.20 10.75 18.41
N ASN A 24 -5.55 10.86 18.42
CA ASN A 24 -6.31 12.10 18.60
C ASN A 24 -6.03 13.16 17.52
N HIS A 25 -5.82 12.74 16.27
CA HIS A 25 -5.74 13.64 15.13
C HIS A 25 -7.13 13.83 14.50
N GLU A 26 -7.36 14.99 13.91
CA GLU A 26 -8.53 15.26 13.05
C GLU A 26 -8.22 14.71 11.65
N VAL A 27 -9.19 14.03 11.05
CA VAL A 27 -9.00 13.37 9.75
C VAL A 27 -10.12 13.73 8.80
N THR A 28 -9.75 14.32 7.66
CA THR A 28 -10.61 14.43 6.48
C THR A 28 -10.28 13.30 5.52
N VAL A 29 -11.26 12.51 5.17
CA VAL A 29 -11.15 11.40 4.22
C VAL A 29 -11.63 11.85 2.85
N VAL A 30 -10.81 11.70 1.81
CA VAL A 30 -11.17 11.95 0.41
C VAL A 30 -11.17 10.63 -0.34
N ASP A 31 -12.31 10.24 -0.91
CA ASP A 31 -12.45 9.00 -1.67
C ASP A 31 -13.57 9.15 -2.72
N ASP A 32 -13.42 8.58 -3.91
CA ASP A 32 -14.43 8.61 -4.95
C ASP A 32 -15.46 7.47 -4.83
N PHE A 33 -15.25 6.56 -3.88
CA PHE A 33 -16.04 5.35 -3.62
C PHE A 33 -16.03 4.32 -4.77
N SER A 34 -15.10 4.46 -5.71
CA SER A 34 -15.00 3.53 -6.83
C SER A 34 -14.51 2.13 -6.41
N ARG A 35 -13.69 2.09 -5.35
CA ARG A 35 -13.06 0.85 -4.84
C ARG A 35 -13.12 0.73 -3.31
N GLY A 36 -13.05 1.86 -2.62
CA GLY A 36 -13.14 1.90 -1.18
C GLY A 36 -14.53 1.50 -0.68
N ARG A 37 -14.59 1.00 0.55
CA ARG A 37 -15.83 0.56 1.22
C ARG A 37 -15.95 1.26 2.55
N LEU A 38 -17.11 1.85 2.83
CA LEU A 38 -17.35 2.58 4.08
C LEU A 38 -17.21 1.66 5.31
N GLU A 39 -17.54 0.38 5.15
CA GLU A 39 -17.39 -0.65 6.18
C GLU A 39 -15.94 -0.78 6.68
N ASN A 40 -14.95 -0.36 5.88
CA ASN A 40 -13.56 -0.30 6.33
C ASN A 40 -13.34 0.73 7.45
N LEU A 41 -14.23 1.69 7.63
CA LEU A 41 -14.22 2.64 8.75
C LEU A 41 -15.19 2.28 9.87
N ALA A 42 -15.72 1.04 9.89
CA ALA A 42 -16.70 0.62 10.89
C ALA A 42 -16.27 1.00 12.33
N GLY A 43 -17.15 1.75 13.01
CA GLY A 43 -16.93 2.28 14.37
C GLY A 43 -16.14 3.59 14.43
N PHE A 44 -15.73 4.16 13.30
CA PHE A 44 -15.01 5.43 13.19
C PHE A 44 -15.68 6.43 12.24
N GLU A 45 -16.81 6.09 11.64
CA GLU A 45 -17.47 6.87 10.58
C GLU A 45 -17.83 8.28 11.02
N GLU A 46 -18.29 8.44 12.27
CA GLU A 46 -18.68 9.74 12.85
C GLU A 46 -17.49 10.57 13.34
N GLN A 47 -16.28 10.02 13.32
CA GLN A 47 -15.07 10.69 13.81
C GLN A 47 -14.25 11.31 12.67
N VAL A 48 -14.68 11.13 11.42
CA VAL A 48 -14.01 11.67 10.24
C VAL A 48 -14.90 12.65 9.49
N ASP A 49 -14.28 13.64 8.84
CA ASP A 49 -14.92 14.42 7.80
C ASP A 49 -14.78 13.65 6.47
N LEU A 50 -15.87 13.04 6.00
CA LEU A 50 -15.86 12.17 4.82
C LEU A 50 -16.31 12.93 3.57
N GLN A 51 -15.40 13.14 2.63
CA GLN A 51 -15.62 13.82 1.36
C GLN A 51 -15.65 12.82 0.20
N LYS A 52 -16.83 12.66 -0.43
CA LYS A 52 -16.94 11.87 -1.67
C LYS A 52 -16.42 12.70 -2.83
N LEU A 53 -15.16 12.53 -3.19
CA LEU A 53 -14.46 13.39 -4.13
C LEU A 53 -13.41 12.61 -4.93
N ASP A 54 -13.37 12.86 -6.25
CA ASP A 54 -12.30 12.38 -7.13
C ASP A 54 -11.08 13.31 -7.02
N ILE A 55 -9.88 12.74 -6.85
CA ILE A 55 -8.63 13.51 -6.83
C ILE A 55 -8.31 14.21 -8.16
N LEU A 56 -9.05 13.91 -9.21
CA LEU A 56 -9.00 14.62 -10.49
C LEU A 56 -9.76 15.93 -10.49
N ASP A 57 -10.71 16.13 -9.57
CA ASP A 57 -11.41 17.42 -9.38
C ASP A 57 -10.56 18.38 -8.55
N PHE A 58 -9.67 19.08 -9.25
CA PHE A 58 -8.64 19.93 -8.64
C PHE A 58 -9.23 21.07 -7.79
N ASP A 59 -10.29 21.72 -8.27
CA ASP A 59 -10.84 22.90 -7.60
C ASP A 59 -11.53 22.52 -6.27
N THR A 60 -12.36 21.47 -6.28
CA THR A 60 -12.98 20.96 -5.05
C THR A 60 -11.94 20.37 -4.08
N LEU A 61 -10.94 19.68 -4.60
CA LEU A 61 -9.85 19.11 -3.80
C LEU A 61 -9.03 20.20 -3.10
N LYS A 62 -8.83 21.35 -3.76
CA LYS A 62 -8.17 22.52 -3.21
C LYS A 62 -8.89 23.03 -1.95
N ASP A 63 -10.21 23.11 -1.99
CA ASP A 63 -11.03 23.61 -0.85
C ASP A 63 -10.94 22.64 0.36
N VAL A 64 -10.75 21.35 0.12
CA VAL A 64 -10.62 20.33 1.17
C VAL A 64 -9.23 20.32 1.81
N ILE A 65 -8.18 20.54 1.00
CA ILE A 65 -6.78 20.41 1.45
C ILE A 65 -6.26 21.67 2.15
N ASN A 66 -6.79 22.85 1.87
CA ASN A 66 -6.21 24.16 2.19
C ASN A 66 -5.90 24.40 3.68
N ASP A 67 -6.54 23.69 4.59
CA ASP A 67 -6.41 23.86 6.05
C ASP A 67 -5.86 22.59 6.73
N SER A 68 -5.04 21.81 6.02
CA SER A 68 -4.46 20.59 6.56
C SER A 68 -2.98 20.75 6.92
N ASP A 69 -2.55 20.03 7.97
CA ASP A 69 -1.15 19.98 8.43
C ASP A 69 -0.31 18.97 7.62
N GLY A 70 -0.96 18.04 6.92
CA GLY A 70 -0.29 17.01 6.12
C GLY A 70 -1.26 16.16 5.31
N ILE A 71 -0.74 15.51 4.27
CA ILE A 71 -1.52 14.66 3.36
C ILE A 71 -0.93 13.25 3.35
N PHE A 72 -1.79 12.25 3.61
CA PHE A 72 -1.52 10.84 3.33
C PHE A 72 -2.20 10.45 2.02
N HIS A 73 -1.44 10.34 0.95
CA HIS A 73 -1.97 10.08 -0.37
C HIS A 73 -1.95 8.58 -0.70
N GLN A 74 -3.11 7.92 -0.54
CA GLN A 74 -3.29 6.49 -0.79
C GLN A 74 -4.22 6.19 -1.97
N ALA A 75 -4.92 7.20 -2.52
CA ALA A 75 -5.81 7.03 -3.67
C ALA A 75 -5.04 6.59 -4.91
N ALA A 76 -5.33 5.40 -5.41
CA ALA A 76 -4.75 4.84 -6.63
C ALA A 76 -5.54 3.63 -7.12
N LEU A 77 -5.47 3.35 -8.42
CA LEU A 77 -5.85 2.07 -9.00
C LEU A 77 -4.64 1.11 -8.88
N THR A 78 -4.84 -0.09 -8.31
CA THR A 78 -3.74 -0.97 -7.89
C THR A 78 -3.71 -2.35 -8.56
N SER A 79 -4.75 -2.73 -9.32
CA SER A 79 -4.82 -4.03 -9.98
C SER A 79 -3.84 -4.13 -11.15
N VAL A 80 -2.81 -4.94 -11.01
CA VAL A 80 -1.84 -5.19 -12.10
C VAL A 80 -2.51 -5.74 -13.36
N PRO A 81 -3.39 -6.78 -13.30
CA PRO A 81 -4.08 -7.25 -14.51
C PRO A 81 -4.94 -6.17 -15.18
N GLU A 82 -5.69 -5.40 -14.41
CA GLU A 82 -6.55 -4.35 -14.95
C GLU A 82 -5.73 -3.22 -15.59
N SER A 83 -4.52 -2.93 -15.08
CA SER A 83 -3.64 -1.90 -15.62
C SER A 83 -3.21 -2.15 -17.07
N PHE A 84 -3.16 -3.41 -17.50
CA PHE A 84 -2.88 -3.74 -18.91
C PHE A 84 -4.04 -3.38 -19.84
N ILE A 85 -5.28 -3.40 -19.31
CA ILE A 85 -6.51 -3.17 -20.08
C ILE A 85 -6.89 -1.69 -20.06
N GLN A 86 -6.69 -0.99 -18.94
CA GLN A 86 -7.15 0.38 -18.70
C GLN A 86 -5.98 1.37 -18.49
N LYS A 87 -4.95 1.30 -19.33
CA LYS A 87 -3.71 2.08 -19.18
C LYS A 87 -3.95 3.59 -18.99
N GLU A 88 -4.81 4.18 -19.81
CA GLU A 88 -5.13 5.61 -19.77
C GLU A 88 -5.81 6.00 -18.46
N LYS A 89 -6.74 5.19 -17.99
CA LYS A 89 -7.40 5.42 -16.69
C LYS A 89 -6.41 5.31 -15.53
N TYR A 90 -5.49 4.32 -15.56
CA TYR A 90 -4.43 4.18 -14.56
C TYR A 90 -3.50 5.38 -14.57
N HIS A 91 -3.09 5.88 -15.74
CA HIS A 91 -2.28 7.09 -15.83
C HIS A 91 -3.06 8.31 -15.31
N SER A 92 -4.32 8.49 -15.70
CA SER A 92 -5.13 9.62 -15.24
C SER A 92 -5.26 9.62 -13.71
N VAL A 93 -5.72 8.52 -13.11
CA VAL A 93 -5.94 8.47 -11.65
C VAL A 93 -4.62 8.50 -10.89
N ASN A 94 -3.67 7.61 -11.23
CA ASN A 94 -2.47 7.46 -10.43
C ASN A 94 -1.49 8.62 -10.65
N VAL A 95 -1.28 9.08 -11.89
CA VAL A 95 -0.26 10.09 -12.19
C VAL A 95 -0.83 11.51 -12.16
N VAL A 96 -1.92 11.77 -12.91
CA VAL A 96 -2.50 13.13 -12.94
C VAL A 96 -3.13 13.48 -11.59
N GLY A 97 -3.83 12.53 -10.96
CA GLY A 97 -4.39 12.70 -9.61
C GLY A 97 -3.30 12.96 -8.57
N THR A 98 -2.19 12.22 -8.60
CA THR A 98 -1.03 12.45 -7.72
C THR A 98 -0.38 13.81 -7.98
N GLU A 99 -0.27 14.23 -9.25
CA GLU A 99 0.26 15.57 -9.57
C GLU A 99 -0.63 16.69 -9.00
N ASN A 100 -1.97 16.52 -8.98
CA ASN A 100 -2.87 17.46 -8.34
C ASN A 100 -2.59 17.60 -6.84
N ILE A 101 -2.37 16.49 -6.13
CA ILE A 101 -1.98 16.50 -4.71
C ILE A 101 -0.66 17.26 -4.51
N PHE A 102 0.36 17.00 -5.33
CA PHE A 102 1.65 17.69 -5.20
C PHE A 102 1.58 19.18 -5.56
N LYS A 103 0.73 19.58 -6.53
CA LYS A 103 0.45 20.98 -6.84
C LYS A 103 -0.15 21.72 -5.64
N LEU A 104 -1.15 21.13 -4.99
CA LEU A 104 -1.80 21.70 -3.82
C LEU A 104 -0.88 21.70 -2.61
N ALA A 105 -0.11 20.65 -2.40
CA ALA A 105 0.91 20.60 -1.35
C ALA A 105 1.95 21.72 -1.50
N LYS A 106 2.35 22.05 -2.75
CA LYS A 106 3.20 23.20 -3.03
C LYS A 106 2.51 24.52 -2.72
N GLU A 107 1.26 24.68 -3.16
CA GLU A 107 0.52 25.94 -2.97
C GLU A 107 0.35 26.26 -1.48
N PHE A 108 0.06 25.26 -0.65
CA PHE A 108 -0.20 25.43 0.78
C PHE A 108 0.97 25.10 1.69
N SER A 109 2.14 24.71 1.14
CA SER A 109 3.33 24.32 1.90
C SER A 109 3.08 23.14 2.84
N ILE A 110 2.38 22.12 2.38
CA ILE A 110 1.96 20.94 3.14
C ILE A 110 2.88 19.76 2.83
N LYS A 111 3.28 19.01 3.86
CA LYS A 111 4.03 17.75 3.68
C LYS A 111 3.14 16.63 3.16
N VAL A 112 3.68 15.81 2.25
CA VAL A 112 2.98 14.64 1.68
C VAL A 112 3.74 13.36 2.00
N VAL A 113 3.00 12.34 2.49
CA VAL A 113 3.43 10.94 2.51
C VAL A 113 2.54 10.17 1.54
N TYR A 114 3.12 9.50 0.55
CA TYR A 114 2.33 8.84 -0.49
C TYR A 114 2.71 7.38 -0.72
N ALA A 115 1.75 6.61 -1.23
CA ALA A 115 1.90 5.21 -1.59
C ALA A 115 2.68 5.06 -2.90
N SER A 116 3.95 4.68 -2.82
CA SER A 116 4.68 4.03 -3.91
C SER A 116 4.54 2.50 -3.79
N SER A 117 5.32 1.73 -4.53
CA SER A 117 5.19 0.27 -4.57
C SER A 117 6.52 -0.38 -4.90
N SER A 118 6.76 -1.58 -4.35
CA SER A 118 7.88 -2.44 -4.78
C SER A 118 7.81 -2.83 -6.26
N SER A 119 6.64 -2.66 -6.91
CA SER A 119 6.48 -2.87 -8.35
C SER A 119 7.36 -1.96 -9.22
N VAL A 120 7.90 -0.86 -8.69
CA VAL A 120 8.86 0.01 -9.40
C VAL A 120 10.17 -0.69 -9.73
N TYR A 121 10.55 -1.70 -8.96
CA TYR A 121 11.79 -2.45 -9.20
C TYR A 121 11.67 -3.48 -10.33
N GLY A 122 10.45 -3.95 -10.63
CA GLY A 122 10.23 -5.00 -11.60
C GLY A 122 10.85 -6.33 -11.18
N ASN A 123 11.36 -7.09 -12.15
CA ASN A 123 12.07 -8.35 -11.88
C ASN A 123 13.55 -8.08 -11.54
N THR A 124 13.85 -7.90 -10.28
CA THR A 124 15.25 -7.85 -9.82
C THR A 124 15.73 -9.25 -9.41
N ILE A 125 17.02 -9.50 -9.67
CA ILE A 125 17.70 -10.72 -9.21
C ILE A 125 18.49 -10.48 -7.91
N SER A 126 18.53 -9.22 -7.44
CA SER A 126 19.25 -8.84 -6.22
C SER A 126 18.28 -8.77 -5.04
N VAL A 127 18.46 -9.62 -4.07
CA VAL A 127 17.76 -9.60 -2.78
C VAL A 127 18.80 -9.59 -1.66
N PRO A 128 18.59 -8.83 -0.57
CA PRO A 128 17.47 -7.92 -0.34
C PRO A 128 17.48 -6.72 -1.29
N ILE A 129 16.27 -6.23 -1.62
CA ILE A 129 16.05 -5.09 -2.52
C ILE A 129 16.30 -3.80 -1.75
N MET A 130 17.33 -3.04 -2.16
CA MET A 130 17.67 -1.73 -1.59
C MET A 130 17.02 -0.60 -2.40
N GLU A 131 16.84 0.58 -1.78
CA GLU A 131 16.17 1.73 -2.42
C GLU A 131 16.95 2.33 -3.60
N ASP A 132 18.25 2.14 -3.66
CA ASP A 132 19.15 2.61 -4.72
C ASP A 132 19.20 1.69 -5.95
N LEU A 133 18.57 0.50 -5.89
CA LEU A 133 18.46 -0.38 -7.05
C LEU A 133 17.73 0.30 -8.20
N GLU A 134 18.16 -0.03 -9.42
CA GLU A 134 17.55 0.45 -10.64
C GLU A 134 16.08 0.08 -10.71
N ARG A 135 15.22 1.05 -11.01
CA ARG A 135 13.77 0.89 -11.14
C ARG A 135 13.43 0.54 -12.59
N LYS A 136 12.93 -0.67 -12.80
CA LYS A 136 12.54 -1.22 -14.12
C LYS A 136 11.19 -1.90 -14.04
N PRO A 137 10.08 -1.15 -13.86
CA PRO A 137 8.76 -1.74 -13.75
C PRO A 137 8.39 -2.52 -15.02
N ILE A 138 7.74 -3.67 -14.83
CA ILE A 138 7.38 -4.60 -15.92
C ILE A 138 5.89 -4.59 -16.26
N ASN A 139 5.10 -3.78 -15.59
CA ASN A 139 3.66 -3.66 -15.81
C ASN A 139 3.21 -2.20 -15.73
N PRO A 140 2.06 -1.85 -16.36
CA PRO A 140 1.59 -0.46 -16.41
C PRO A 140 1.33 0.16 -15.04
N TYR A 141 0.87 -0.61 -14.03
CA TYR A 141 0.73 -0.12 -12.66
C TYR A 141 2.08 0.32 -12.08
N GLY A 142 3.11 -0.54 -12.19
CA GLY A 142 4.45 -0.19 -11.72
C GLY A 142 5.05 1.02 -12.45
N ILE A 143 4.72 1.20 -13.74
CA ILE A 143 5.12 2.39 -14.51
C ILE A 143 4.46 3.64 -13.91
N THR A 144 3.15 3.63 -13.60
CA THR A 144 2.51 4.80 -12.98
C THR A 144 3.13 5.14 -11.61
N LYS A 145 3.52 4.11 -10.83
CA LYS A 145 4.20 4.35 -9.55
C LYS A 145 5.62 4.92 -9.71
N LEU A 146 6.34 4.54 -10.77
CA LEU A 146 7.61 5.18 -11.10
C LEU A 146 7.41 6.63 -11.58
N ASP A 147 6.37 6.90 -12.35
CA ASP A 147 6.02 8.26 -12.78
C ASP A 147 5.67 9.15 -11.56
N ASP A 148 4.98 8.61 -10.54
CA ASP A 148 4.72 9.29 -9.27
C ASP A 148 6.03 9.66 -8.55
N GLU A 149 7.04 8.77 -8.55
CA GLU A 149 8.35 9.05 -7.95
C GLU A 149 9.12 10.14 -8.72
N ILE A 150 9.00 10.18 -10.04
CA ILE A 150 9.58 11.24 -10.88
C ILE A 150 8.90 12.58 -10.60
N LEU A 151 7.56 12.60 -10.48
CA LEU A 151 6.81 13.78 -10.08
C LEU A 151 7.19 14.24 -8.67
N ALA A 152 7.34 13.33 -7.72
CA ALA A 152 7.75 13.65 -6.35
C ALA A 152 9.11 14.36 -6.33
N ALA A 153 10.10 13.89 -7.09
CA ALA A 153 11.39 14.57 -7.22
C ALA A 153 11.25 15.98 -7.81
N LYS A 154 10.47 16.13 -8.88
CA LYS A 154 10.18 17.44 -9.48
C LYS A 154 9.57 18.43 -8.50
N TYR A 155 8.57 17.99 -7.69
CA TYR A 155 7.90 18.86 -6.74
C TYR A 155 8.75 19.12 -5.48
N HIS A 156 9.60 18.17 -5.09
CA HIS A 156 10.63 18.42 -4.07
C HIS A 156 11.59 19.54 -4.48
N ASP A 157 12.09 19.54 -5.70
CA ASP A 157 12.94 20.62 -6.26
C ASP A 157 12.20 21.98 -6.26
N LEU A 158 10.87 21.97 -6.22
CA LEU A 158 10.01 23.15 -6.08
C LEU A 158 9.66 23.49 -4.61
N GLY A 159 10.30 22.82 -3.63
CA GLY A 159 10.21 23.11 -2.20
C GLY A 159 9.14 22.34 -1.43
N VAL A 160 8.55 21.26 -2.00
CA VAL A 160 7.58 20.42 -1.28
C VAL A 160 8.29 19.31 -0.50
N SER A 161 7.93 19.12 0.76
CA SER A 161 8.36 17.96 1.54
C SER A 161 7.54 16.73 1.16
N ILE A 162 8.17 15.70 0.57
CA ILE A 162 7.49 14.52 0.02
C ILE A 162 8.25 13.24 0.37
N ILE A 163 7.55 12.28 0.99
CA ILE A 163 8.10 10.95 1.28
C ILE A 163 7.24 9.90 0.56
N GLY A 164 7.87 9.09 -0.28
CA GLY A 164 7.25 7.94 -0.93
C GLY A 164 7.53 6.65 -0.16
N LEU A 165 6.50 5.84 0.09
CA LEU A 165 6.64 4.55 0.74
C LEU A 165 6.42 3.43 -0.28
N ARG A 166 7.49 2.69 -0.61
CA ARG A 166 7.45 1.53 -1.51
C ARG A 166 6.96 0.32 -0.73
N TYR A 167 5.65 0.12 -0.72
CA TYR A 167 5.04 -1.02 -0.03
C TYR A 167 5.40 -2.32 -0.73
N PHE A 168 5.80 -3.31 0.09
CA PHE A 168 5.91 -4.71 -0.32
C PHE A 168 4.54 -5.39 -0.23
N ASN A 169 4.45 -6.67 0.05
CA ASN A 169 3.16 -7.36 0.03
C ASN A 169 2.35 -7.08 1.30
N VAL A 170 1.55 -6.02 1.28
CA VAL A 170 0.71 -5.63 2.41
C VAL A 170 -0.46 -6.60 2.56
N TYR A 171 -0.75 -7.02 3.79
CA TYR A 171 -1.89 -7.85 4.14
C TYR A 171 -2.58 -7.36 5.42
N GLY A 172 -3.84 -7.75 5.63
CA GLY A 172 -4.55 -7.45 6.88
C GLY A 172 -6.01 -7.09 6.69
N ILE A 173 -6.61 -6.51 7.74
CA ILE A 173 -8.04 -6.16 7.81
C ILE A 173 -8.39 -5.10 6.77
N GLY A 174 -9.49 -5.31 6.03
CA GLY A 174 -9.98 -4.39 5.00
C GLY A 174 -9.47 -4.71 3.59
N GLN A 175 -8.62 -5.73 3.42
CA GLN A 175 -8.23 -6.19 2.10
C GLN A 175 -9.41 -6.84 1.37
N THR A 176 -9.75 -6.33 0.18
CA THR A 176 -10.89 -6.82 -0.60
C THR A 176 -10.50 -7.87 -1.63
N ASN A 177 -11.47 -8.68 -2.04
CA ASN A 177 -11.30 -9.76 -2.99
C ASN A 177 -10.97 -9.28 -4.42
N ASP A 178 -11.38 -8.07 -4.79
CA ASP A 178 -11.17 -7.50 -6.12
C ASP A 178 -9.68 -7.32 -6.45
N TYR A 179 -8.84 -7.22 -5.38
CA TYR A 179 -7.38 -7.11 -5.44
C TYR A 179 -6.71 -8.18 -4.59
N ALA A 180 -7.41 -9.31 -4.41
CA ALA A 180 -6.98 -10.37 -3.53
C ALA A 180 -5.58 -10.85 -3.89
N GLY A 181 -4.62 -10.48 -3.08
CA GLY A 181 -3.33 -11.14 -3.01
C GLY A 181 -3.51 -12.63 -2.65
N VAL A 182 -2.44 -13.36 -2.70
CA VAL A 182 -2.43 -14.80 -2.40
C VAL A 182 -3.05 -15.14 -1.04
N ILE A 183 -2.86 -14.29 -0.03
CA ILE A 183 -3.41 -14.50 1.33
C ILE A 183 -4.94 -14.54 1.31
N THR A 184 -5.59 -13.56 0.69
CA THR A 184 -7.07 -13.52 0.65
C THR A 184 -7.63 -14.71 -0.12
N LYS A 185 -7.01 -15.10 -1.24
CA LYS A 185 -7.42 -16.29 -2.01
C LYS A 185 -7.28 -17.58 -1.21
N PHE A 186 -6.19 -17.73 -0.47
CA PHE A 186 -6.00 -18.90 0.41
C PHE A 186 -7.03 -18.90 1.54
N TYR A 187 -7.27 -17.74 2.16
CA TYR A 187 -8.28 -17.63 3.20
C TYR A 187 -9.68 -18.05 2.72
N GLU A 188 -10.12 -17.55 1.55
CA GLU A 188 -11.42 -17.92 0.97
C GLU A 188 -11.52 -19.42 0.70
N ASN A 189 -10.51 -20.03 0.10
CA ASN A 189 -10.49 -21.45 -0.15
C ASN A 189 -10.54 -22.24 1.16
N ILE A 190 -9.77 -21.84 2.16
CA ILE A 190 -9.76 -22.49 3.47
C ILE A 190 -11.13 -22.33 4.16
N GLN A 191 -11.76 -21.15 4.12
CA GLN A 191 -13.10 -20.96 4.69
C GLN A 191 -14.15 -21.84 4.00
N ALA A 192 -14.08 -21.97 2.67
CA ALA A 192 -14.94 -22.83 1.88
C ALA A 192 -14.67 -24.35 2.04
N ASN A 193 -13.72 -24.75 2.90
CA ASN A 193 -13.23 -26.14 3.02
C ASN A 193 -12.72 -26.71 1.70
N THR A 194 -12.15 -25.85 0.85
CA THR A 194 -11.43 -26.25 -0.37
C THR A 194 -9.93 -26.04 -0.18
N TYR A 195 -9.15 -26.63 -1.05
CA TYR A 195 -7.69 -26.58 -0.97
C TYR A 195 -7.16 -25.22 -1.49
N PRO A 196 -6.16 -24.63 -0.82
CA PRO A 196 -5.37 -23.55 -1.42
C PRO A 196 -4.70 -23.99 -2.72
N ILE A 197 -4.75 -23.12 -3.75
CA ILE A 197 -4.12 -23.39 -5.05
C ILE A 197 -2.85 -22.57 -5.14
N ILE A 198 -1.72 -23.22 -5.31
CA ILE A 198 -0.40 -22.63 -5.56
C ILE A 198 -0.11 -22.71 -7.05
N PHE A 199 0.23 -21.59 -7.65
CA PHE A 199 0.72 -21.54 -9.02
C PHE A 199 2.24 -21.77 -9.04
N GLY A 200 2.72 -22.68 -9.90
CA GLY A 200 4.10 -23.10 -9.95
C GLY A 200 4.49 -24.11 -8.84
N ASP A 201 5.74 -24.09 -8.42
CA ASP A 201 6.30 -25.02 -7.42
C ASP A 201 6.10 -24.54 -5.95
N GLY A 202 5.59 -23.32 -5.76
CA GLY A 202 5.39 -22.73 -4.44
C GLY A 202 6.66 -22.20 -3.77
N LEU A 203 7.81 -22.27 -4.43
CA LEU A 203 9.09 -21.78 -3.89
C LEU A 203 9.30 -20.28 -4.13
N GLN A 204 8.46 -19.64 -4.94
CA GLN A 204 8.49 -18.17 -5.09
C GLN A 204 8.22 -17.51 -3.74
N THR A 205 9.04 -16.49 -3.43
CA THR A 205 8.99 -15.83 -2.12
C THR A 205 8.40 -14.43 -2.21
N ARG A 206 7.75 -14.00 -1.11
CA ARG A 206 7.28 -12.63 -0.93
C ARG A 206 7.64 -12.13 0.47
N ASP A 207 7.79 -10.83 0.57
CA ASP A 207 7.93 -10.12 1.84
C ASP A 207 6.55 -9.58 2.23
N PHE A 208 5.93 -10.19 3.24
CA PHE A 208 4.59 -9.85 3.70
C PHE A 208 4.66 -8.93 4.90
N VAL A 209 4.03 -7.76 4.82
CA VAL A 209 3.99 -6.75 5.88
C VAL A 209 2.54 -6.48 6.32
N SER A 210 2.30 -6.39 7.62
CA SER A 210 0.99 -6.06 8.18
C SER A 210 0.56 -4.65 7.78
N VAL A 211 -0.72 -4.47 7.47
CA VAL A 211 -1.29 -3.14 7.21
C VAL A 211 -1.19 -2.20 8.42
N GLU A 212 -1.18 -2.73 9.64
CA GLU A 212 -0.98 -1.96 10.86
C GLU A 212 0.43 -1.37 10.91
N ASP A 213 1.45 -2.18 10.58
CA ASP A 213 2.84 -1.71 10.47
C ASP A 213 3.01 -0.67 9.36
N VAL A 214 2.29 -0.83 8.24
CA VAL A 214 2.26 0.15 7.14
C VAL A 214 1.60 1.46 7.59
N ALA A 215 0.51 1.42 8.34
CA ALA A 215 -0.13 2.62 8.89
C ALA A 215 0.81 3.38 9.84
N ASN A 216 1.52 2.65 10.71
CA ASN A 216 2.55 3.23 11.57
C ASN A 216 3.71 3.84 10.77
N ALA A 217 4.17 3.19 9.69
CA ALA A 217 5.21 3.73 8.81
C ALA A 217 4.81 5.08 8.20
N ASN A 218 3.56 5.22 7.77
CA ASN A 218 3.03 6.47 7.25
C ASN A 218 3.09 7.59 8.29
N LEU A 219 2.64 7.33 9.51
CA LEU A 219 2.66 8.33 10.59
C LEU A 219 4.09 8.74 10.95
N LEU A 220 5.00 7.78 11.11
CA LEU A 220 6.41 8.06 11.40
C LEU A 220 7.08 8.84 10.27
N ALA A 221 6.76 8.55 9.01
CA ALA A 221 7.24 9.32 7.87
C ALA A 221 6.73 10.77 7.92
N MET A 222 5.45 10.98 8.23
CA MET A 222 4.85 12.31 8.36
C MET A 222 5.52 13.12 9.48
N GLN A 223 5.78 12.49 10.62
CA GLN A 223 6.38 13.12 11.81
C GLN A 223 7.90 13.32 11.70
N SER A 224 8.57 12.68 10.73
CA SER A 224 10.00 12.77 10.56
C SER A 224 10.45 14.15 10.04
N ASN A 225 11.70 14.51 10.30
CA ASN A 225 12.35 15.70 9.73
C ASN A 225 12.91 15.44 8.32
N THR A 226 12.60 14.31 7.70
CA THR A 226 13.03 13.98 6.34
C THR A 226 12.14 14.73 5.35
N ASP A 227 12.78 15.49 4.45
CA ASP A 227 12.06 16.30 3.46
C ASP A 227 11.77 15.53 2.17
N PHE A 228 12.69 14.65 1.75
CA PHE A 228 12.52 13.86 0.54
C PHE A 228 13.26 12.54 0.62
N THR A 229 12.53 11.46 0.35
CA THR A 229 13.08 10.11 0.17
C THR A 229 12.02 9.15 -0.36
N HIS A 230 12.47 7.98 -0.82
CA HIS A 230 11.63 6.79 -1.00
C HIS A 230 12.14 5.70 -0.07
N LEU A 231 11.23 5.03 0.64
CA LEU A 231 11.55 4.02 1.65
C LEU A 231 10.87 2.71 1.34
N ASN A 232 11.59 1.62 1.43
CA ASN A 232 11.00 0.29 1.41
C ASN A 232 10.26 0.01 2.72
N ILE A 233 9.01 -0.42 2.61
CA ILE A 233 8.17 -0.82 3.74
C ILE A 233 7.79 -2.29 3.53
N GLY A 234 8.49 -3.15 4.25
CA GLY A 234 8.37 -4.59 4.27
C GLY A 234 8.94 -5.12 5.58
N THR A 235 9.17 -6.41 5.69
CA THR A 235 9.73 -7.01 6.92
C THR A 235 11.21 -7.38 6.79
N GLY A 236 11.70 -7.51 5.57
CA GLY A 236 13.01 -8.10 5.28
C GLY A 236 13.01 -9.63 5.41
N ILE A 237 11.83 -10.25 5.54
CA ILE A 237 11.69 -11.71 5.71
C ILE A 237 11.06 -12.28 4.45
N MET A 238 11.75 -13.23 3.84
CA MET A 238 11.22 -14.01 2.73
C MET A 238 10.32 -15.12 3.25
N THR A 239 9.11 -15.21 2.74
CA THR A 239 8.20 -16.32 2.97
C THR A 239 7.80 -16.93 1.64
N SER A 240 8.01 -18.22 1.44
CA SER A 240 7.55 -18.92 0.24
C SER A 240 6.02 -19.05 0.23
N ILE A 241 5.44 -19.12 -0.95
CA ILE A 241 3.99 -19.29 -1.07
C ILE A 241 3.53 -20.63 -0.47
N GLN A 242 4.39 -21.65 -0.50
CA GLN A 242 4.10 -22.93 0.16
C GLN A 242 4.13 -22.81 1.68
N GLU A 243 5.11 -22.11 2.28
CA GLU A 243 5.15 -21.85 3.73
C GLU A 243 3.93 -21.06 4.18
N LEU A 244 3.54 -20.02 3.43
CA LEU A 244 2.33 -19.26 3.68
C LEU A 244 1.07 -20.16 3.70
N ALA A 245 0.89 -21.00 2.68
CA ALA A 245 -0.27 -21.90 2.60
C ALA A 245 -0.32 -22.85 3.80
N ASN A 246 0.80 -23.47 4.16
CA ASN A 246 0.92 -24.36 5.31
C ASN A 246 0.59 -23.64 6.62
N LEU A 247 1.11 -22.42 6.81
CA LEU A 247 0.83 -21.60 7.99
C LEU A 247 -0.66 -21.28 8.10
N MET A 248 -1.30 -20.85 7.02
CA MET A 248 -2.73 -20.52 7.01
C MET A 248 -3.63 -21.74 7.26
N ILE A 249 -3.29 -22.92 6.71
CA ILE A 249 -3.98 -24.18 7.01
C ILE A 249 -3.84 -24.51 8.51
N LYS A 250 -2.62 -24.42 9.06
CA LYS A 250 -2.37 -24.63 10.51
C LYS A 250 -3.22 -23.70 11.38
N LEU A 251 -3.25 -22.40 11.07
CA LEU A 251 -4.01 -21.39 11.83
C LEU A 251 -5.52 -21.64 11.77
N SER A 252 -6.02 -22.14 10.66
CA SER A 252 -7.45 -22.46 10.50
C SER A 252 -7.92 -23.67 11.33
N GLY A 253 -7.01 -24.46 11.87
CA GLY A 253 -7.32 -25.73 12.56
C GLY A 253 -7.88 -26.83 11.64
N LYS A 254 -7.88 -26.61 10.32
CA LYS A 254 -8.41 -27.55 9.33
C LYS A 254 -7.30 -28.48 8.81
N SER A 255 -7.70 -29.62 8.27
CA SER A 255 -6.77 -30.55 7.57
C SER A 255 -7.10 -30.51 6.08
N LEU A 256 -6.35 -29.68 5.33
CA LEU A 256 -6.54 -29.45 3.90
C LEU A 256 -5.23 -29.76 3.18
N GLU A 257 -5.36 -30.32 1.97
CA GLU A 257 -4.24 -30.49 1.05
C GLU A 257 -4.00 -29.20 0.25
N ILE A 258 -2.77 -29.00 -0.22
CA ILE A 258 -2.41 -27.94 -1.15
C ILE A 258 -2.47 -28.49 -2.57
N LYS A 259 -3.08 -27.78 -3.51
CA LYS A 259 -3.00 -28.09 -4.94
C LYS A 259 -2.06 -27.16 -5.66
N PHE A 260 -1.40 -27.68 -6.67
CA PHE A 260 -0.49 -26.94 -7.53
C PHE A 260 -1.10 -26.82 -8.94
N ASP A 261 -0.91 -25.66 -9.57
CA ASP A 261 -1.38 -25.34 -10.91
C ASP A 261 -0.25 -24.66 -11.71
N GLU A 262 -0.42 -24.47 -13.00
CA GLU A 262 0.60 -23.88 -13.88
C GLU A 262 0.94 -22.44 -13.48
N LEU A 263 2.23 -22.11 -13.51
CA LEU A 263 2.74 -20.78 -13.18
C LEU A 263 2.37 -19.77 -14.28
N PRO A 264 1.69 -18.66 -13.98
CA PRO A 264 1.47 -17.58 -14.94
C PRO A 264 2.80 -16.96 -15.42
N GLN A 265 2.88 -16.59 -16.69
CA GLN A 265 4.06 -15.90 -17.23
C GLN A 265 4.28 -14.57 -16.51
N GLY A 266 5.54 -14.31 -16.11
CA GLY A 266 5.96 -13.02 -15.56
C GLY A 266 5.84 -12.89 -14.05
N ASP A 267 5.61 -13.96 -13.31
CA ASP A 267 5.62 -13.92 -11.83
C ASP A 267 7.05 -13.68 -11.29
N ILE A 268 7.13 -12.83 -10.26
CA ILE A 268 8.40 -12.51 -9.58
C ILE A 268 8.84 -13.71 -8.75
N LYS A 269 10.09 -14.16 -8.94
CA LYS A 269 10.60 -15.33 -8.25
C LYS A 269 10.90 -15.05 -6.78
N GLU A 270 11.59 -13.96 -6.49
CA GLU A 270 12.05 -13.62 -5.14
C GLU A 270 11.73 -12.16 -4.83
N SER A 271 11.21 -11.88 -3.62
CA SER A 271 10.95 -10.53 -3.14
C SER A 271 11.27 -10.46 -1.65
N GLN A 272 12.29 -9.62 -1.33
CA GLN A 272 12.73 -9.33 0.03
C GLN A 272 13.18 -7.88 0.09
N SER A 273 12.61 -7.09 1.01
CA SER A 273 13.02 -5.70 1.20
C SER A 273 14.28 -5.59 2.06
N ASP A 274 15.13 -4.60 1.77
CA ASP A 274 16.00 -4.01 2.78
C ASP A 274 15.24 -2.84 3.43
N VAL A 275 15.08 -2.88 4.73
CA VAL A 275 14.35 -1.85 5.51
C VAL A 275 15.26 -0.97 6.37
N SER A 276 16.57 -1.08 6.17
CA SER A 276 17.57 -0.37 6.97
C SER A 276 17.45 1.15 6.83
N LEU A 277 17.06 1.65 5.65
CA LEU A 277 16.86 3.07 5.41
C LEU A 277 15.64 3.62 6.15
N ALA A 278 14.52 2.89 6.15
CA ALA A 278 13.33 3.25 6.93
C ALA A 278 13.64 3.29 8.43
N LYS A 279 14.36 2.29 8.96
CA LYS A 279 14.81 2.28 10.35
C LYS A 279 15.71 3.48 10.69
N LYS A 280 16.59 3.85 9.77
CA LYS A 280 17.52 4.99 9.95
C LYS A 280 16.81 6.33 9.95
N LEU A 281 15.95 6.59 8.95
CA LEU A 281 15.41 7.92 8.67
C LEU A 281 14.12 8.21 9.45
N ILE A 282 13.22 7.23 9.57
CA ILE A 282 11.93 7.42 10.23
C ILE A 282 11.76 6.58 11.49
N LYS A 283 12.81 5.86 11.94
CA LYS A 283 12.81 4.99 13.12
C LYS A 283 11.78 3.87 13.08
N TRP A 284 11.37 3.48 11.89
CA TRP A 284 10.39 2.43 11.68
C TRP A 284 11.02 1.05 11.57
N SER A 285 10.37 0.05 12.14
CA SER A 285 10.54 -1.37 11.89
C SER A 285 9.19 -2.05 12.04
N HIS A 286 8.97 -3.16 11.34
CA HIS A 286 7.77 -3.96 11.56
C HIS A 286 7.77 -4.53 12.99
N GLU A 287 6.58 -4.66 13.57
CA GLU A 287 6.36 -5.20 14.92
C GLU A 287 5.52 -6.48 14.88
N THR A 288 4.74 -6.66 13.80
CA THR A 288 3.81 -7.76 13.64
C THR A 288 4.46 -8.94 12.92
N SER A 289 4.52 -10.10 13.56
CA SER A 289 4.93 -11.34 12.88
C SER A 289 3.87 -11.77 11.86
N LEU A 290 4.27 -12.51 10.80
CA LEU A 290 3.29 -13.00 9.82
C LEU A 290 2.24 -13.93 10.48
N GLU A 291 2.64 -14.77 11.43
CA GLU A 291 1.72 -15.68 12.15
C GLU A 291 0.70 -14.90 12.97
N ASP A 292 1.12 -13.90 13.76
CA ASP A 292 0.22 -13.08 14.57
C ASP A 292 -0.69 -12.21 13.71
N GLY A 293 -0.14 -11.58 12.68
CA GLY A 293 -0.93 -10.74 11.76
C GLY A 293 -2.00 -11.53 11.01
N LEU A 294 -1.68 -12.74 10.53
CA LEU A 294 -2.66 -13.63 9.89
C LEU A 294 -3.74 -14.08 10.88
N LYS A 295 -3.34 -14.45 12.10
CA LYS A 295 -4.29 -14.87 13.14
C LYS A 295 -5.26 -13.74 13.50
N ASN A 296 -4.76 -12.53 13.69
CA ASN A 296 -5.59 -11.38 14.08
C ASN A 296 -6.50 -10.89 12.95
N SER A 297 -6.09 -11.06 11.69
CA SER A 297 -6.82 -10.52 10.54
C SER A 297 -7.81 -11.51 9.91
N PHE A 298 -7.58 -12.82 10.04
CA PHE A 298 -8.31 -13.83 9.26
C PHE A 298 -8.84 -15.00 10.09
N PHE A 299 -8.26 -15.32 11.24
CA PHE A 299 -8.58 -16.49 12.08
C PHE A 299 -8.87 -16.10 13.53
#